data_f9629bd5f17735f44597a62b888eda7b
#
_entry.id   f9629bd5f17735f44597a62b888eda7b
#
_cell.length_a   1.000
_cell.length_b   1.000
_cell.length_c   1.000
_cell.angle_alpha   90.00
_cell.angle_beta   90.00
_cell.angle_gamma   90.00
#
_symmetry.space_group_name_H-M   'P 1'
#
loop_
_entity.id
_entity.type
_entity.pdbx_description
1 polymer ?
#
loop_
_entity_poly.entity_id
_entity_poly.type
_entity_poly.pdbx_seq_one_letter_code
_entity_poly.pdbx_strand_id
1 'polypeptide(L)'
;NINTVSAKNYAGGFVASAGTGNLLNLGDGLNVLGLDLIKINNLLSLAEAVSFNANNCTVSGISDGFTVKTTGDSTATSADLSYYAGGFVGENSSSNLTNCSVNNLKYVSSDEQKGRAGGFAAEMSTGGLAGIAEDSNEIKLPGILNVEGLISAVQYLIPKYQNCNVAFVSNNDLPQVEGAIAGGFIGNMGAGTVDNS
;
A
#
# COMPACT_ATOMS: atom_id res chain seq x y z
N ASN A 1 17.57 9.85 11.72
CA ASN A 1 18.37 9.57 10.52
C ASN A 1 18.50 8.07 10.32
N ILE A 2 18.09 7.59 9.16
CA ILE A 2 18.11 6.18 8.75
C ILE A 2 19.33 5.92 7.89
N ASN A 3 19.95 4.75 8.02
CA ASN A 3 21.03 4.29 7.14
C ASN A 3 20.53 3.17 6.21
N THR A 4 19.90 2.15 6.79
CA THR A 4 19.39 1.02 6.01
C THR A 4 18.10 0.50 6.62
N VAL A 5 17.13 0.23 5.76
CA VAL A 5 15.94 -0.55 6.08
C VAL A 5 16.01 -1.82 5.25
N SER A 6 15.96 -2.97 5.90
CA SER A 6 16.01 -4.26 5.21
C SER A 6 15.00 -5.23 5.79
N ALA A 7 14.27 -5.88 4.93
CA ALA A 7 13.27 -6.88 5.31
C ALA A 7 13.25 -8.02 4.29
N LYS A 8 12.58 -9.11 4.62
CA LYS A 8 12.43 -10.24 3.71
C LYS A 8 11.43 -9.91 2.59
N ASN A 9 10.24 -9.46 2.95
CA ASN A 9 9.13 -9.28 2.02
C ASN A 9 8.73 -7.81 1.81
N TYR A 10 8.54 -7.05 2.90
CA TYR A 10 8.04 -5.67 2.85
C TYR A 10 9.02 -4.76 3.56
N ALA A 11 9.50 -3.75 2.88
CA ALA A 11 10.39 -2.74 3.42
C ALA A 11 9.89 -1.33 3.05
N GLY A 12 9.79 -0.46 4.03
CA GLY A 12 9.45 0.95 3.83
C GLY A 12 10.19 1.82 4.83
N GLY A 13 10.65 2.97 4.42
CA GLY A 13 11.38 3.87 5.29
C GLY A 13 10.54 4.38 6.47
N PHE A 14 9.25 4.53 6.28
CA PHE A 14 8.28 4.90 7.31
C PHE A 14 7.42 3.73 7.75
N VAL A 15 6.81 3.01 6.80
CA VAL A 15 5.95 1.86 7.07
C VAL A 15 6.15 0.78 6.01
N ALA A 16 6.26 -0.47 6.45
CA ALA A 16 6.46 -1.59 5.52
C ALA A 16 5.19 -1.92 4.73
N SER A 17 4.05 -2.03 5.38
CA SER A 17 2.75 -2.24 4.75
C SER A 17 1.70 -1.40 5.46
N ALA A 18 0.94 -0.64 4.71
CA ALA A 18 -0.14 0.21 5.16
C ALA A 18 -1.44 -0.18 4.45
N GLY A 19 -2.36 -0.74 5.20
CA GLY A 19 -3.63 -1.19 4.64
C GLY A 19 -4.62 -1.58 5.71
N THR A 20 -5.87 -1.65 5.33
CA THR A 20 -6.95 -2.00 6.26
C THR A 20 -7.12 -3.50 6.47
N GLY A 21 -6.44 -4.33 5.68
CA GLY A 21 -6.81 -5.73 5.58
C GLY A 21 -8.27 -5.89 5.10
N ASN A 22 -8.80 -7.07 5.21
CA ASN A 22 -10.22 -7.31 4.90
C ASN A 22 -11.09 -6.74 6.04
N LEU A 23 -11.79 -5.65 5.77
CA LEU A 23 -12.69 -5.00 6.73
C LEU A 23 -13.83 -5.93 7.18
N LEU A 24 -14.28 -6.78 6.28
CA LEU A 24 -15.30 -7.81 6.51
C LEU A 24 -14.78 -9.11 5.92
N ASN A 25 -14.49 -10.10 6.76
CA ASN A 25 -14.24 -11.45 6.30
C ASN A 25 -15.60 -12.18 6.15
N LEU A 26 -16.07 -12.26 4.93
CA LEU A 26 -17.32 -12.96 4.57
C LEU A 26 -17.07 -14.44 4.21
N GLY A 27 -15.98 -15.05 4.72
CA GLY A 27 -15.43 -16.39 4.35
C GLY A 27 -16.46 -17.44 4.63
N ASP A 28 -17.53 -17.66 4.92
CA ASP A 28 -18.50 -18.77 5.03
C ASP A 28 -19.97 -18.33 5.07
N GLY A 29 -20.28 -17.24 4.38
CA GLY A 29 -21.63 -16.70 4.33
C GLY A 29 -22.00 -15.95 5.61
N LEU A 30 -22.33 -14.68 5.45
CA LEU A 30 -22.89 -13.88 6.54
C LEU A 30 -24.27 -14.42 6.90
N ASN A 31 -24.34 -15.47 7.69
CA ASN A 31 -25.58 -15.86 8.37
C ASN A 31 -25.84 -14.89 9.51
N VAL A 32 -26.16 -13.67 9.17
CA VAL A 32 -26.59 -12.69 10.15
C VAL A 32 -28.07 -12.86 10.36
N LEU A 33 -28.38 -13.60 11.38
CA LEU A 33 -29.72 -13.76 11.93
C LEU A 33 -30.42 -12.38 12.07
N GLY A 34 -31.18 -11.98 11.04
CA GLY A 34 -32.26 -10.99 11.16
C GLY A 34 -31.91 -9.61 11.72
N LEU A 35 -30.65 -9.21 11.71
CA LEU A 35 -30.23 -7.91 12.21
C LEU A 35 -29.94 -6.98 11.04
N ASP A 36 -30.55 -5.81 11.03
CA ASP A 36 -30.21 -4.65 10.17
C ASP A 36 -28.80 -4.12 10.53
N LEU A 37 -27.76 -4.95 10.30
CA LEU A 37 -26.50 -4.84 11.02
C LEU A 37 -25.54 -3.81 10.48
N ILE A 38 -25.73 -3.32 9.27
CA ILE A 38 -24.83 -2.29 8.76
C ILE A 38 -25.65 -1.19 8.11
N LYS A 39 -26.00 -0.19 8.87
CA LYS A 39 -26.36 1.09 8.28
C LYS A 39 -25.14 1.60 7.51
N ILE A 40 -25.36 2.09 6.32
CA ILE A 40 -24.32 2.61 5.40
C ILE A 40 -23.36 3.58 6.12
N ASN A 41 -23.88 4.40 7.01
CA ASN A 41 -23.09 5.31 7.83
C ASN A 41 -22.08 4.60 8.73
N ASN A 42 -22.37 3.38 9.19
CA ASN A 42 -21.45 2.61 10.03
C ASN A 42 -20.33 1.99 9.20
N LEU A 43 -20.61 1.57 7.97
CA LEU A 43 -19.60 1.04 7.07
C LEU A 43 -18.59 2.11 6.65
N LEU A 44 -19.09 3.31 6.37
CA LEU A 44 -18.26 4.49 6.04
C LEU A 44 -17.37 4.87 7.22
N SER A 45 -17.95 5.01 8.41
CA SER A 45 -17.22 5.32 9.64
C SER A 45 -16.20 4.23 10.00
N LEU A 46 -16.50 2.98 9.71
CA LEU A 46 -15.58 1.88 9.93
C LEU A 46 -14.42 1.92 8.92
N ALA A 47 -14.67 2.15 7.64
CA ALA A 47 -13.64 2.29 6.62
C ALA A 47 -12.70 3.47 6.95
N GLU A 48 -13.26 4.59 7.39
CA GLU A 48 -12.50 5.77 7.82
C GLU A 48 -11.66 5.48 9.08
N ALA A 49 -12.21 4.78 10.06
CA ALA A 49 -11.54 4.47 11.32
C ALA A 49 -10.38 3.47 11.16
N VAL A 50 -10.42 2.61 10.15
CA VAL A 50 -9.37 1.62 9.91
C VAL A 50 -8.39 2.03 8.81
N SER A 51 -8.62 3.12 8.09
CA SER A 51 -7.65 3.61 7.11
C SER A 51 -6.46 4.27 7.82
N PHE A 52 -5.26 3.92 7.34
CA PHE A 52 -4.05 4.58 7.80
C PHE A 52 -3.92 5.94 7.09
N ASN A 53 -3.74 7.00 7.87
CA ASN A 53 -3.52 8.33 7.33
C ASN A 53 -2.23 8.90 7.93
N ALA A 54 -1.33 9.39 7.07
CA ALA A 54 -0.15 10.12 7.49
C ALA A 54 -0.14 11.51 6.87
N ASN A 55 0.17 12.50 7.69
CA ASN A 55 0.24 13.89 7.27
C ASN A 55 1.49 14.56 7.83
N ASN A 56 2.18 15.31 6.98
CA ASN A 56 3.41 16.02 7.33
C ASN A 56 4.51 15.10 7.89
N CYS A 57 4.65 13.88 7.34
CA CYS A 57 5.63 12.92 7.78
C CYS A 57 6.86 12.95 6.87
N THR A 58 8.04 12.90 7.47
CA THR A 58 9.29 12.89 6.72
C THR A 58 10.18 11.73 7.13
N VAL A 59 10.66 10.99 6.15
CA VAL A 59 11.75 10.02 6.28
C VAL A 59 13.02 10.68 5.79
N SER A 60 14.06 10.68 6.61
CA SER A 60 15.34 11.25 6.23
C SER A 60 16.49 10.30 6.51
N GLY A 61 17.30 10.09 5.51
CA GLY A 61 18.56 9.38 5.64
C GLY A 61 19.67 10.23 6.28
N ILE A 62 20.79 9.58 6.58
CA ILE A 62 22.06 10.24 6.88
C ILE A 62 22.57 11.02 5.66
N SER A 63 23.63 11.80 5.80
CA SER A 63 24.20 12.62 4.71
C SER A 63 24.52 11.82 3.45
N ASP A 64 25.01 10.59 3.59
CA ASP A 64 25.38 9.71 2.48
C ASP A 64 24.18 8.96 1.87
N GLY A 65 22.98 9.27 2.37
CA GLY A 65 21.73 8.66 1.97
C GLY A 65 21.43 7.37 2.72
N PHE A 66 20.20 6.87 2.53
CA PHE A 66 19.79 5.60 3.09
C PHE A 66 19.27 4.64 2.01
N THR A 67 19.32 3.35 2.32
CA THR A 67 18.90 2.29 1.43
C THR A 67 17.68 1.59 1.98
N VAL A 68 16.73 1.27 1.11
CA VAL A 68 15.59 0.40 1.41
C VAL A 68 15.67 -0.83 0.52
N LYS A 69 15.61 -2.01 1.12
CA LYS A 69 15.70 -3.25 0.34
C LYS A 69 14.85 -4.37 0.89
N THR A 70 14.32 -5.20 -0.01
CA THR A 70 13.86 -6.55 0.32
C THR A 70 14.88 -7.56 -0.13
N THR A 71 15.07 -8.62 0.67
CA THR A 71 16.07 -9.65 0.37
C THR A 71 15.48 -10.87 -0.33
N GLY A 72 14.14 -10.92 -0.40
CA GLY A 72 13.45 -12.06 -0.97
C GLY A 72 13.59 -13.35 -0.17
N ASP A 73 13.02 -14.40 -0.68
CA ASP A 73 13.26 -15.78 -0.21
C ASP A 73 13.56 -16.66 -1.42
N SER A 74 14.82 -16.94 -1.65
CA SER A 74 15.27 -17.77 -2.77
C SER A 74 14.71 -19.20 -2.72
N THR A 75 14.22 -19.63 -1.58
CA THR A 75 13.65 -20.98 -1.37
C THR A 75 12.12 -21.00 -1.50
N ALA A 76 11.47 -19.85 -1.61
CA ALA A 76 10.02 -19.77 -1.71
C ALA A 76 9.55 -20.24 -3.09
N THR A 77 8.78 -21.30 -3.08
CA THR A 77 8.19 -21.90 -4.29
C THR A 77 6.85 -21.29 -4.69
N SER A 78 6.29 -20.42 -3.86
CA SER A 78 5.01 -19.78 -4.13
C SER A 78 5.15 -18.74 -5.25
N ALA A 79 4.32 -18.87 -6.28
CA ALA A 79 4.24 -17.92 -7.38
C ALA A 79 3.74 -16.52 -6.93
N ASP A 80 3.10 -16.46 -5.76
CA ASP A 80 2.38 -15.28 -5.26
C ASP A 80 3.20 -14.43 -4.28
N LEU A 81 4.45 -14.80 -3.99
CA LEU A 81 5.28 -14.00 -3.12
C LEU A 81 5.73 -12.74 -3.86
N SER A 82 5.23 -11.63 -3.39
CA SER A 82 5.63 -10.30 -3.84
C SER A 82 6.53 -9.66 -2.80
N TYR A 83 7.57 -9.00 -3.27
CA TYR A 83 8.53 -8.28 -2.45
C TYR A 83 8.39 -6.79 -2.75
N TYR A 84 8.19 -5.98 -1.73
CA TYR A 84 7.88 -4.57 -1.89
C TYR A 84 8.89 -3.70 -1.13
N ALA A 85 9.66 -2.90 -1.85
CA ALA A 85 10.59 -1.95 -1.29
C ALA A 85 10.25 -0.52 -1.69
N GLY A 86 9.89 0.32 -0.74
CA GLY A 86 9.55 1.73 -0.97
C GLY A 86 10.26 2.68 -0.03
N GLY A 87 10.70 3.83 -0.53
CA GLY A 87 11.40 4.82 0.29
C GLY A 87 10.57 5.33 1.47
N PHE A 88 9.26 5.45 1.31
CA PHE A 88 8.31 5.78 2.37
C PHE A 88 7.49 4.56 2.79
N VAL A 89 6.80 3.92 1.84
CA VAL A 89 5.93 2.77 2.09
C VAL A 89 6.23 1.63 1.13
N GLY A 90 6.37 0.41 1.66
CA GLY A 90 6.52 -0.78 0.83
C GLY A 90 5.23 -1.07 0.06
N GLU A 91 4.15 -1.37 0.75
CA GLU A 91 2.83 -1.61 0.18
C GLU A 91 1.80 -0.65 0.79
N ASN A 92 0.98 -0.05 -0.07
CA ASN A 92 -0.13 0.78 0.34
C ASN A 92 -1.43 0.31 -0.32
N SER A 93 -2.33 -0.21 0.48
CA SER A 93 -3.62 -0.73 0.03
C SER A 93 -4.83 0.01 0.59
N SER A 94 -4.72 1.25 1.03
CA SER A 94 -5.87 2.07 1.46
C SER A 94 -5.50 3.28 2.31
N SER A 95 -4.26 3.70 2.28
CA SER A 95 -3.86 4.85 3.09
C SER A 95 -3.79 6.15 2.31
N ASN A 96 -4.08 7.24 3.00
CA ASN A 96 -3.93 8.58 2.47
C ASN A 96 -2.66 9.22 3.05
N LEU A 97 -1.78 9.65 2.17
CA LEU A 97 -0.53 10.29 2.55
C LEU A 97 -0.54 11.72 2.02
N THR A 98 -0.42 12.68 2.92
CA THR A 98 -0.46 14.11 2.56
C THR A 98 0.77 14.82 3.10
N ASN A 99 1.41 15.64 2.26
CA ASN A 99 2.62 16.39 2.62
C ASN A 99 3.73 15.49 3.20
N CYS A 100 3.87 14.29 2.68
CA CYS A 100 4.87 13.33 3.14
C CYS A 100 6.10 13.36 2.24
N SER A 101 7.27 13.15 2.83
CA SER A 101 8.51 13.25 2.07
C SER A 101 9.54 12.19 2.44
N VAL A 102 10.35 11.84 1.45
CA VAL A 102 11.56 11.03 1.60
C VAL A 102 12.74 11.87 1.17
N ASN A 103 13.70 12.06 2.06
CA ASN A 103 14.89 12.86 1.81
C ASN A 103 16.16 12.04 1.97
N ASN A 104 17.13 12.30 1.12
CA ASN A 104 18.41 11.59 1.10
C ASN A 104 18.23 10.08 0.89
N LEU A 105 17.35 9.68 -0.03
CA LEU A 105 17.24 8.30 -0.46
C LEU A 105 18.41 7.98 -1.39
N LYS A 106 19.17 6.94 -1.08
CA LYS A 106 20.30 6.51 -1.91
C LYS A 106 19.88 5.46 -2.91
N TYR A 107 19.15 4.46 -2.43
CA TYR A 107 18.86 3.30 -3.23
C TYR A 107 17.65 2.54 -2.70
N VAL A 108 16.82 2.06 -3.61
CA VAL A 108 15.71 1.16 -3.30
C VAL A 108 15.85 -0.07 -4.16
N SER A 109 15.84 -1.25 -3.55
CA SER A 109 15.90 -2.49 -4.31
C SER A 109 14.95 -3.55 -3.81
N SER A 110 14.40 -4.29 -4.74
CA SER A 110 13.59 -5.45 -4.50
C SER A 110 14.05 -6.61 -5.39
N ASP A 111 13.48 -7.78 -5.21
CA ASP A 111 13.83 -8.97 -6.00
C ASP A 111 13.67 -8.70 -7.51
N GLU A 112 14.67 -9.08 -8.29
CA GLU A 112 14.73 -8.80 -9.74
C GLU A 112 13.67 -9.58 -10.56
N GLN A 113 13.10 -10.64 -10.02
CA GLN A 113 12.12 -11.46 -10.72
C GLN A 113 10.68 -11.20 -10.28
N LYS A 114 10.47 -10.89 -9.00
CA LYS A 114 9.15 -10.79 -8.38
C LYS A 114 8.95 -9.54 -7.55
N GLY A 115 9.98 -8.71 -7.44
CA GLY A 115 9.98 -7.55 -6.57
C GLY A 115 9.45 -6.29 -7.23
N ARG A 116 8.81 -5.44 -6.42
CA ARG A 116 8.42 -4.09 -6.80
C ARG A 116 9.20 -3.10 -5.98
N ALA A 117 9.73 -2.10 -6.64
CA ALA A 117 10.52 -1.06 -6.01
C ALA A 117 10.02 0.33 -6.42
N GLY A 118 9.91 1.23 -5.47
CA GLY A 118 9.52 2.61 -5.74
C GLY A 118 10.24 3.60 -4.82
N GLY A 119 10.62 4.75 -5.35
CA GLY A 119 11.29 5.78 -4.56
C GLY A 119 10.45 6.24 -3.37
N PHE A 120 9.14 6.35 -3.54
CA PHE A 120 8.19 6.64 -2.46
C PHE A 120 7.42 5.39 -2.03
N ALA A 121 6.75 4.72 -2.96
CA ALA A 121 5.95 3.52 -2.70
C ALA A 121 6.28 2.41 -3.70
N ALA A 122 6.42 1.16 -3.24
CA ALA A 122 6.59 0.04 -4.17
C ALA A 122 5.27 -0.38 -4.79
N GLU A 123 4.22 -0.45 -4.00
CA GLU A 123 2.87 -0.85 -4.42
C GLU A 123 1.82 0.14 -3.91
N MET A 124 0.89 0.48 -4.79
CA MET A 124 -0.29 1.27 -4.47
C MET A 124 -1.52 0.55 -5.06
N SER A 125 -2.38 0.01 -4.20
CA SER A 125 -3.54 -0.78 -4.59
C SER A 125 -4.76 -0.45 -3.72
N THR A 126 -5.93 -0.92 -4.09
CA THR A 126 -7.11 -0.80 -3.24
C THR A 126 -7.08 -1.81 -2.10
N GLY A 127 -7.44 -1.37 -0.90
CA GLY A 127 -7.77 -2.27 0.19
C GLY A 127 -9.08 -3.03 -0.08
N GLY A 128 -9.16 -4.27 0.38
CA GLY A 128 -10.40 -5.05 0.31
C GLY A 128 -11.44 -4.54 1.30
N LEU A 129 -12.62 -4.13 0.84
CA LEU A 129 -13.76 -3.85 1.72
C LEU A 129 -14.34 -5.14 2.29
N ALA A 130 -14.32 -6.21 1.50
CA ALA A 130 -14.77 -7.53 1.86
C ALA A 130 -13.85 -8.57 1.23
N GLY A 131 -13.43 -9.57 1.99
CA GLY A 131 -12.87 -10.79 1.42
C GLY A 131 -14.01 -11.54 0.71
N ILE A 132 -14.13 -11.34 -0.59
CA ILE A 132 -15.03 -12.14 -1.43
C ILE A 132 -14.21 -13.36 -1.82
N ALA A 133 -14.67 -14.55 -1.45
CA ALA A 133 -14.07 -15.78 -1.91
C ALA A 133 -14.04 -15.78 -3.46
N GLU A 134 -12.87 -15.98 -4.04
CA GLU A 134 -12.65 -15.91 -5.49
C GLU A 134 -13.52 -16.85 -6.32
N ASP A 135 -14.17 -17.82 -5.68
CA ASP A 135 -15.00 -18.84 -6.34
C ASP A 135 -16.50 -18.50 -6.45
N SER A 136 -16.96 -17.35 -5.98
CA SER A 136 -18.37 -16.99 -6.10
C SER A 136 -18.63 -16.02 -7.25
N ASN A 137 -19.09 -16.54 -8.38
CA ASN A 137 -19.53 -15.75 -9.53
C ASN A 137 -20.78 -14.87 -9.28
N GLU A 138 -21.27 -14.79 -8.05
CA GLU A 138 -22.43 -13.98 -7.71
C GLU A 138 -22.25 -13.32 -6.33
N ILE A 139 -22.06 -12.02 -6.33
CA ILE A 139 -22.21 -11.20 -5.12
C ILE A 139 -23.71 -11.07 -4.86
N LYS A 140 -24.27 -12.04 -4.17
CA LYS A 140 -25.63 -11.91 -3.63
C LYS A 140 -25.57 -11.14 -2.33
N LEU A 141 -25.54 -9.82 -2.42
CA LEU A 141 -25.80 -8.95 -1.27
C LEU A 141 -27.34 -8.87 -1.12
N PRO A 142 -27.93 -9.53 -0.12
CA PRO A 142 -29.38 -9.43 0.06
C PRO A 142 -29.74 -8.00 0.44
N GLY A 143 -30.35 -7.26 -0.47
CA GLY A 143 -31.24 -6.10 -0.23
C GLY A 143 -30.79 -4.93 0.66
N ILE A 144 -29.56 -4.91 1.16
CA ILE A 144 -29.16 -4.05 2.29
C ILE A 144 -28.19 -2.93 1.89
N LEU A 145 -27.55 -3.03 0.74
CA LEU A 145 -26.59 -2.01 0.29
C LEU A 145 -27.18 -1.16 -0.82
N ASN A 146 -27.46 0.09 -0.48
CA ASN A 146 -27.61 1.14 -1.46
C ASN A 146 -26.27 1.28 -2.21
N VAL A 147 -26.32 1.21 -3.55
CA VAL A 147 -25.14 1.29 -4.42
C VAL A 147 -24.29 2.55 -4.15
N GLU A 148 -24.92 3.66 -3.82
CA GLU A 148 -24.24 4.92 -3.50
C GLU A 148 -23.39 4.82 -2.22
N GLY A 149 -23.88 4.15 -1.20
CA GLY A 149 -23.13 3.96 0.04
C GLY A 149 -21.95 3.00 -0.13
N LEU A 150 -22.10 1.97 -0.98
CA LEU A 150 -21.00 1.08 -1.32
C LEU A 150 -19.91 1.83 -2.11
N ILE A 151 -20.28 2.62 -3.10
CA ILE A 151 -19.35 3.45 -3.88
C ILE A 151 -18.60 4.41 -2.95
N SER A 152 -19.31 5.07 -2.04
CA SER A 152 -18.69 6.00 -1.08
C SER A 152 -17.71 5.26 -0.14
N ALA A 153 -18.07 4.09 0.37
CA ALA A 153 -17.17 3.30 1.22
C ALA A 153 -15.91 2.83 0.46
N VAL A 154 -16.07 2.42 -0.80
CA VAL A 154 -14.92 2.02 -1.64
C VAL A 154 -13.99 3.20 -1.90
N GLN A 155 -14.50 4.40 -2.05
CA GLN A 155 -13.65 5.60 -2.25
C GLN A 155 -12.69 5.87 -1.07
N TYR A 156 -13.04 5.50 0.16
CA TYR A 156 -12.16 5.61 1.31
C TYR A 156 -11.03 4.57 1.32
N LEU A 157 -11.18 3.50 0.56
CA LEU A 157 -10.18 2.44 0.42
C LEU A 157 -9.26 2.63 -0.77
N ILE A 158 -9.48 3.68 -1.56
CA ILE A 158 -8.60 4.06 -2.66
C ILE A 158 -7.48 4.94 -2.10
N PRO A 159 -6.21 4.51 -2.15
CA PRO A 159 -5.12 5.30 -1.60
C PRO A 159 -4.94 6.62 -2.35
N LYS A 160 -4.54 7.66 -1.61
CA LYS A 160 -4.28 8.99 -2.18
C LYS A 160 -2.95 9.52 -1.67
N TYR A 161 -2.12 9.98 -2.60
CA TYR A 161 -0.90 10.72 -2.30
C TYR A 161 -1.07 12.16 -2.76
N GLN A 162 -0.91 13.09 -1.85
CA GLN A 162 -1.06 14.50 -2.13
C GLN A 162 0.14 15.29 -1.58
N ASN A 163 0.77 16.08 -2.43
CA ASN A 163 1.96 16.86 -2.09
C ASN A 163 3.07 15.99 -1.48
N CYS A 164 3.24 14.77 -1.98
CA CYS A 164 4.29 13.86 -1.53
C CYS A 164 5.50 13.96 -2.44
N ASN A 165 6.69 13.78 -1.90
CA ASN A 165 7.89 13.86 -2.70
C ASN A 165 8.97 12.86 -2.27
N VAL A 166 9.89 12.59 -3.18
CA VAL A 166 11.10 11.83 -2.93
C VAL A 166 12.30 12.58 -3.48
N ALA A 167 13.33 12.71 -2.66
CA ALA A 167 14.62 13.29 -3.03
C ALA A 167 15.71 12.24 -2.86
N PHE A 168 16.33 11.87 -3.97
CA PHE A 168 17.49 11.00 -3.98
C PHE A 168 18.77 11.80 -3.74
N VAL A 169 19.77 11.17 -3.11
CA VAL A 169 21.11 11.69 -3.11
C VAL A 169 21.68 11.63 -4.52
N SER A 170 22.47 12.63 -4.90
CA SER A 170 23.16 12.62 -6.19
C SER A 170 24.20 11.51 -6.19
N ASN A 171 23.92 10.41 -6.85
CA ASN A 171 24.85 9.32 -7.06
C ASN A 171 24.83 8.97 -8.56
N ASN A 172 25.92 9.29 -9.25
CA ASN A 172 25.98 9.18 -10.70
C ASN A 172 26.23 7.74 -11.22
N ASP A 173 26.47 6.77 -10.35
CA ASP A 173 27.06 5.50 -10.76
C ASP A 173 26.15 4.28 -10.66
N LEU A 174 24.93 4.40 -10.10
CA LEU A 174 24.04 3.25 -9.90
C LEU A 174 22.56 3.61 -10.19
N PRO A 175 21.77 2.67 -10.68
CA PRO A 175 20.31 2.82 -10.68
C PRO A 175 19.84 3.08 -9.24
N GLN A 176 18.98 4.08 -9.08
CA GLN A 176 18.48 4.46 -7.76
C GLN A 176 17.32 3.59 -7.30
N VAL A 177 16.65 2.92 -8.24
CA VAL A 177 15.53 2.01 -7.97
C VAL A 177 15.66 0.77 -8.83
N GLU A 178 15.65 -0.41 -8.22
CA GLU A 178 15.75 -1.70 -8.89
C GLU A 178 14.72 -2.71 -8.42
N GLY A 179 14.16 -3.48 -9.37
CA GLY A 179 13.20 -4.56 -9.12
C GLY A 179 12.64 -5.09 -10.43
N ALA A 180 11.86 -6.14 -10.39
CA ALA A 180 11.13 -6.64 -11.57
C ALA A 180 10.19 -5.56 -12.13
N ILE A 181 9.61 -4.75 -11.24
CA ILE A 181 8.86 -3.54 -11.57
C ILE A 181 9.45 -2.41 -10.73
N ALA A 182 9.91 -1.34 -11.37
CA ALA A 182 10.56 -0.24 -10.69
C ALA A 182 10.06 1.13 -11.18
N GLY A 183 9.91 2.07 -10.27
CA GLY A 183 9.49 3.44 -10.57
C GLY A 183 10.15 4.47 -9.65
N GLY A 184 10.53 5.63 -10.19
CA GLY A 184 11.18 6.69 -9.44
C GLY A 184 10.35 7.21 -8.25
N PHE A 185 9.02 7.18 -8.37
CA PHE A 185 8.09 7.53 -7.29
C PHE A 185 7.27 6.31 -6.84
N ILE A 186 6.50 5.69 -7.72
CA ILE A 186 5.73 4.47 -7.45
C ILE A 186 6.21 3.36 -8.38
N GLY A 187 6.47 2.16 -7.83
CA GLY A 187 6.83 0.97 -8.59
C GLY A 187 5.63 0.44 -9.39
N ASN A 188 4.55 0.12 -8.73
CA ASN A 188 3.31 -0.34 -9.35
C ASN A 188 2.10 0.39 -8.78
N MET A 189 1.24 0.87 -9.67
CA MET A 189 0.00 1.55 -9.30
C MET A 189 -1.20 0.79 -9.86
N GLY A 190 -1.75 -0.12 -9.06
CA GLY A 190 -2.96 -0.85 -9.41
C GLY A 190 -4.22 0.01 -9.26
N ALA A 191 -4.24 0.90 -8.27
CA ALA A 191 -5.31 1.87 -8.04
C ALA A 191 -4.84 3.01 -7.16
N GLY A 192 -5.49 4.15 -7.25
CA GLY A 192 -5.20 5.31 -6.42
C GLY A 192 -5.13 6.61 -7.19
N THR A 193 -4.81 7.69 -6.48
CA THR A 193 -4.55 9.00 -7.06
C THR A 193 -3.27 9.60 -6.51
N VAL A 194 -2.52 10.26 -7.38
CA VAL A 194 -1.32 11.01 -7.03
C VAL A 194 -1.54 12.45 -7.50
N ASP A 195 -1.46 13.39 -6.59
CA ASP A 195 -1.72 14.80 -6.85
C ASP A 195 -0.56 15.67 -6.32
N ASN A 196 -0.04 16.52 -7.18
CA ASN A 196 1.08 17.44 -6.88
C ASN A 196 2.31 16.76 -6.24
N SER A 197 2.69 15.58 -6.71
CA SER A 197 3.76 14.77 -6.12
C SER A 197 4.92 14.55 -7.09
#